data_1f0efac3536c42bd85cc1ece131c9148
#
_entry.id   1f0efac3536c42bd85cc1ece131c9148
#
_cell.length_a   1.000
_cell.length_b   1.000
_cell.length_c   1.000
_cell.angle_alpha   90.00
_cell.angle_beta   90.00
_cell.angle_gamma   90.00
#
_symmetry.space_group_name_H-M   'P 1'
#
loop_
_entity.id
_entity.type
_entity.pdbx_description
1 polymer ?
#
loop_
_entity_poly.entity_id
_entity_poly.type
_entity_poly.pdbx_seq_one_letter_code
_entity_poly.pdbx_strand_id
1 'polypeptide(L)'
;MKNITIYTLSYCPYCTKAKIFFDEHNAKYTEINCEDDEEMWRDKLTQQFNLKSRATFPQIVINSKHIGGFSDLIDKTANGEIVFD
;
A
#
# COMPACT_ATOMS: atom_id res chain seq x y z
N MET A 1 7.93 4.99 -15.62
CA MET A 1 6.89 5.29 -14.61
C MET A 1 6.73 4.12 -13.66
N LYS A 2 6.51 4.41 -12.39
CA LYS A 2 6.24 3.34 -11.42
C LYS A 2 4.79 2.89 -11.53
N ASN A 3 4.59 1.59 -11.41
CA ASN A 3 3.26 1.00 -11.31
C ASN A 3 2.97 0.80 -9.83
N ILE A 4 2.11 1.63 -9.29
CA ILE A 4 1.79 1.64 -7.86
C ILE A 4 0.35 1.20 -7.66
N THR A 5 0.13 0.22 -6.79
CA THR A 5 -1.19 -0.20 -6.37
C THR A 5 -1.28 -0.11 -4.85
N ILE A 6 -2.35 0.49 -4.35
CA ILE A 6 -2.59 0.62 -2.92
C ILE A 6 -3.95 0.04 -2.56
N TYR A 7 -3.97 -0.91 -1.65
CA TYR A 7 -5.19 -1.53 -1.13
C TYR A 7 -5.61 -0.79 0.13
N THR A 8 -6.83 -0.28 0.17
CA THR A 8 -7.27 0.67 1.20
C THR A 8 -8.63 0.31 1.80
N LEU A 9 -8.92 0.98 2.92
CA LEU A 9 -10.25 1.05 3.50
C LEU A 9 -10.60 2.53 3.65
N SER A 10 -11.89 2.88 3.54
CA SER A 10 -12.31 4.29 3.59
C SER A 10 -12.06 4.95 4.95
N TYR A 11 -12.10 4.17 6.03
CA TYR A 11 -11.91 4.67 7.39
C TYR A 11 -10.49 4.47 7.92
N CYS A 12 -9.51 4.36 7.05
CA CYS A 12 -8.13 4.04 7.42
C CYS A 12 -7.26 5.29 7.37
N PRO A 13 -6.83 5.84 8.53
CA PRO A 13 -5.98 7.04 8.55
C PRO A 13 -4.64 6.86 7.84
N TYR A 14 -4.02 5.70 7.99
CA TYR A 14 -2.74 5.44 7.32
C TYR A 14 -2.89 5.26 5.82
N CYS A 15 -4.05 4.80 5.36
CA CYS A 15 -4.34 4.76 3.92
C CYS A 15 -4.38 6.19 3.36
N THR A 16 -5.02 7.10 4.07
CA THR A 16 -5.06 8.52 3.69
C THR A 16 -3.65 9.11 3.67
N LYS A 17 -2.84 8.82 4.69
CA LYS A 17 -1.45 9.30 4.75
C LYS A 17 -0.63 8.79 3.57
N ALA A 18 -0.80 7.52 3.19
CA ALA A 18 -0.08 6.95 2.07
C ALA A 18 -0.48 7.62 0.75
N LYS A 19 -1.77 7.88 0.55
CA LYS A 19 -2.24 8.57 -0.66
C LYS A 19 -1.67 9.98 -0.74
N ILE A 20 -1.68 10.73 0.37
CA ILE A 20 -1.10 12.07 0.43
C ILE A 20 0.39 12.02 0.10
N PHE A 21 1.11 11.03 0.64
CA PHE A 21 2.54 10.85 0.37
C PHE A 21 2.81 10.69 -1.12
N PHE A 22 2.04 9.83 -1.80
CA PHE A 22 2.20 9.66 -3.23
C PHE A 22 1.87 10.95 -4.00
N ASP A 23 0.81 11.65 -3.60
CA ASP A 23 0.44 12.92 -4.23
C ASP A 23 1.55 13.96 -4.09
N GLU A 24 2.18 14.03 -2.92
CA GLU A 24 3.29 14.97 -2.68
C GLU A 24 4.51 14.65 -3.53
N HIS A 25 4.68 13.39 -3.92
CA HIS A 25 5.79 12.97 -4.79
C HIS A 25 5.40 12.95 -6.27
N ASN A 26 4.21 13.45 -6.60
CA ASN A 26 3.67 13.43 -7.97
C ASN A 26 3.62 12.01 -8.54
N ALA A 27 3.42 11.01 -7.69
CA ALA A 27 3.37 9.62 -8.07
C ALA A 27 1.92 9.21 -8.26
N LYS A 28 1.58 8.71 -9.45
CA LYS A 28 0.24 8.21 -9.74
C LYS A 28 0.11 6.79 -9.22
N TYR A 29 -1.05 6.45 -8.71
CA TYR A 29 -1.30 5.12 -8.16
C TYR A 29 -2.72 4.67 -8.50
N THR A 30 -2.90 3.35 -8.46
CA THR A 30 -4.22 2.73 -8.56
C THR A 30 -4.68 2.37 -7.15
N GLU A 31 -5.84 2.86 -6.77
CA GLU A 31 -6.43 2.52 -5.47
C GLU A 31 -7.43 1.41 -5.63
N ILE A 32 -7.30 0.36 -4.81
CA ILE A 32 -8.29 -0.71 -4.72
C ILE A 32 -8.90 -0.62 -3.32
N ASN A 33 -10.15 -0.13 -3.24
CA ASN A 33 -10.84 -0.04 -1.97
C ASN A 33 -11.43 -1.40 -1.62
N CYS A 34 -11.12 -1.90 -0.44
CA CYS A 34 -11.46 -3.25 -0.01
C CYS A 34 -12.64 -3.28 0.97
N GLU A 35 -13.29 -2.15 1.18
CA GLU A 35 -14.31 -1.99 2.22
C GLU A 35 -15.55 -2.86 2.01
N ASP A 36 -15.96 -3.06 0.76
CA ASP A 36 -17.18 -3.81 0.46
C ASP A 36 -17.11 -5.28 0.89
N ASP A 37 -15.91 -5.86 0.90
CA ASP A 37 -15.71 -7.23 1.35
C ASP A 37 -14.37 -7.35 2.06
N GLU A 38 -14.28 -6.63 3.18
CA GLU A 38 -13.03 -6.48 3.93
C GLU A 38 -12.45 -7.83 4.36
N GLU A 39 -13.29 -8.76 4.82
CA GLU A 39 -12.81 -10.07 5.30
C GLU A 39 -12.19 -10.87 4.16
N MET A 40 -12.83 -10.90 3.00
CA MET A 40 -12.29 -11.60 1.83
C MET A 40 -10.95 -11.00 1.42
N TRP A 41 -10.88 -9.66 1.38
CA TRP A 41 -9.65 -8.98 0.99
C TRP A 41 -8.52 -9.21 1.98
N ARG A 42 -8.81 -9.21 3.30
CA ARG A 42 -7.78 -9.50 4.30
C ARG A 42 -7.21 -10.90 4.11
N ASP A 43 -8.08 -11.89 3.89
CA ASP A 43 -7.64 -13.26 3.65
C ASP A 43 -6.82 -13.37 2.38
N LYS A 44 -7.31 -12.76 1.30
CA LYS A 44 -6.64 -12.79 0.00
C LYS A 44 -5.26 -12.15 0.06
N LEU A 45 -5.16 -10.97 0.66
CA LEU A 45 -3.88 -10.25 0.75
C LEU A 45 -2.90 -10.96 1.67
N THR A 46 -3.39 -11.55 2.76
CA THR A 46 -2.54 -12.33 3.67
C THR A 46 -1.87 -13.47 2.92
N GLN A 47 -2.63 -14.19 2.09
CA GLN A 47 -2.10 -15.29 1.30
C GLN A 47 -1.23 -14.80 0.15
N GLN A 48 -1.69 -13.78 -0.57
CA GLN A 48 -0.99 -13.27 -1.75
C GLN A 48 0.41 -12.78 -1.41
N PHE A 49 0.56 -12.09 -0.28
CA PHE A 49 1.84 -11.52 0.13
C PHE A 49 2.58 -12.39 1.15
N ASN A 50 2.03 -13.56 1.46
CA ASN A 50 2.63 -14.51 2.40
C ASN A 50 2.93 -13.84 3.76
N LEU A 51 1.92 -13.14 4.29
CA LEU A 51 2.08 -12.42 5.54
C LEU A 51 2.02 -13.37 6.75
N LYS A 52 2.78 -13.05 7.79
CA LYS A 52 2.83 -13.84 9.01
C LYS A 52 1.60 -13.65 9.89
N SER A 53 0.92 -12.52 9.75
CA SER A 53 -0.30 -12.22 10.46
C SER A 53 -1.33 -11.64 9.49
N ARG A 54 -2.56 -11.48 9.96
CA ARG A 54 -3.65 -11.01 9.12
C ARG A 54 -3.34 -9.65 8.53
N ALA A 55 -3.62 -9.49 7.24
CA ALA A 55 -3.32 -8.27 6.50
C ALA A 55 -3.96 -7.04 7.15
N THR A 56 -3.17 -5.98 7.25
CA THR A 56 -3.63 -4.65 7.67
C THR A 56 -3.69 -3.74 6.46
N PHE A 57 -4.19 -2.53 6.63
CA PHE A 57 -4.27 -1.54 5.55
C PHE A 57 -3.52 -0.28 5.94
N PRO A 58 -2.86 0.40 5.00
CA PRO A 58 -2.82 0.07 3.57
C PRO A 58 -1.87 -1.10 3.28
N GLN A 59 -2.06 -1.74 2.11
CA GLN A 59 -1.06 -2.65 1.55
C GLN A 59 -0.62 -2.05 0.23
N ILE A 60 0.67 -1.90 0.03
CA ILE A 60 1.26 -1.15 -1.07
C ILE A 60 2.13 -2.07 -1.92
N VAL A 61 1.94 -1.99 -3.24
CA VAL A 61 2.72 -2.74 -4.22
C VAL A 61 3.29 -1.75 -5.23
N ILE A 62 4.60 -1.81 -5.46
CA ILE A 62 5.28 -0.95 -6.44
C ILE A 62 6.04 -1.83 -7.41
N ASN A 63 5.74 -1.70 -8.70
CA ASN A 63 6.37 -2.47 -9.78
C ASN A 63 6.30 -3.98 -9.50
N SER A 64 5.12 -4.44 -9.09
CA SER A 64 4.84 -5.86 -8.77
C SER A 64 5.55 -6.37 -7.52
N LYS A 65 6.19 -5.49 -6.75
CA LYS A 65 6.89 -5.87 -5.53
C LYS A 65 6.09 -5.38 -4.32
N HIS A 66 5.77 -6.29 -3.40
CA HIS A 66 5.07 -5.95 -2.17
C HIS A 66 5.97 -5.10 -1.28
N ILE A 67 5.48 -3.93 -0.90
CA ILE A 67 6.20 -3.00 -0.03
C ILE A 67 5.78 -3.19 1.42
N GLY A 68 4.49 -3.30 1.66
CA GLY A 68 3.93 -3.39 2.99
C GLY A 68 2.98 -2.24 3.28
N GLY A 69 3.01 -1.74 4.51
CA GLY A 69 2.15 -0.65 4.96
C GLY A 69 2.81 0.72 4.82
N PHE A 70 2.20 1.71 5.47
CA PHE A 70 2.69 3.09 5.39
C PHE A 70 4.08 3.24 6.00
N SER A 71 4.35 2.62 7.15
CA SER A 71 5.68 2.74 7.78
C SER A 71 6.76 2.11 6.91
N ASP A 72 6.45 1.00 6.25
CA ASP A 72 7.39 0.37 5.31
C ASP A 72 7.68 1.28 4.13
N LEU A 73 6.66 1.96 3.62
CA LEU A 73 6.81 2.94 2.54
C LEU A 73 7.77 4.07 2.94
N ILE A 74 7.56 4.63 4.13
CA ILE A 74 8.39 5.73 4.63
C ILE A 74 9.83 5.26 4.83
N ASP A 75 10.04 4.11 5.47
CA ASP A 75 11.37 3.58 5.75
C ASP A 75 12.14 3.29 4.45
N LYS A 76 11.49 2.66 3.48
CA LYS A 76 12.14 2.31 2.21
C LYS A 76 12.42 3.54 1.36
N THR A 77 11.60 4.57 1.46
CA THR A 77 11.87 5.84 0.78
C THR A 77 13.05 6.55 1.45
N ALA A 78 13.08 6.55 2.78
CA ALA A 78 14.15 7.21 3.54
C ALA A 78 15.52 6.57 3.29
N ASN A 79 15.56 5.23 3.12
CA ASN A 79 16.85 4.54 2.92
C ASN A 79 17.24 4.41 1.44
N GLY A 80 16.46 4.97 0.53
CA GLY A 80 16.80 5.00 -0.89
C GLY A 80 16.35 3.78 -1.70
N GLU A 81 15.66 2.82 -1.10
CA GLU A 81 15.16 1.65 -1.83
C GLU A 81 14.04 2.05 -2.79
N ILE A 82 13.23 3.04 -2.43
CA ILE A 82 12.18 3.58 -3.29
C ILE A 82 12.57 5.01 -3.65
N VAL A 83 12.63 5.27 -4.94
CA VAL A 83 12.97 6.61 -5.46
C VAL A 83 11.83 7.08 -6.36
N PHE A 84 11.38 8.31 -6.14
CA PHE A 84 10.37 8.96 -6.99
C PHE A 84 11.07 9.97 -7.89
N ASP A 85 10.79 9.87 -9.17
CA ASP A 85 11.37 10.77 -10.18
C ASP A 85 10.64 12.09 -10.22
#